data_671bef00484873fb9e047245603519ff
#
_entry.id   671bef00484873fb9e047245603519ff
#
_cell.length_a   1.000
_cell.length_b   1.000
_cell.length_c   1.000
_cell.angle_alpha   90.00
_cell.angle_beta   90.00
_cell.angle_gamma   90.00
#
_symmetry.space_group_name_H-M   'P 1'
#
loop_
_entity.id
_entity.type
_entity.pdbx_description
1 polymer ?
#
loop_
_entity_poly.entity_id
_entity_poly.type
_entity_poly.pdbx_seq_one_letter_code
_entity_poly.pdbx_strand_id
1 'polypeptide(L)'
;MNTYLVPTSNNFEKKYTNIMVVYAESERDAYYIAQQERGFSPFNIQNYSEKSYETFYEEIPFSNKYFHISKKNDILKEIFKKEGKEYMDLIDLYDYMYWGDYNAQIQTLSDKAMKEPWSFEGSSDNNILKNYLSNTFNRLQQEYKVIETETYCLFNTGLFTEQYIPIYVYGELNKNSLTNTSLQKWYFKGFKDEYELTSIDIDIDFPERADYFTDTTLLVFDWHCKVHPNYNHILNDLNTYNRLPNCIKESERPLEVLKGYIDTAIQRVTANYKLAIPHYYQEKIQLMIPLCFSKDNTPDIALILEKRKGNHYQAKTCLTMEMAYMDARIIAKPESNWLCADNITEVKK
;
A
#
# COMPACT_ATOMS: atom_id res chain seq x y z
N MET A 1 30.27 0.80 -10.81
CA MET A 1 29.45 1.99 -10.91
C MET A 1 27.99 1.57 -10.87
N ASN A 2 27.27 1.95 -9.85
CA ASN A 2 25.89 1.52 -9.58
C ASN A 2 24.91 2.58 -10.06
N THR A 3 23.66 2.20 -10.34
CA THR A 3 22.61 3.12 -10.71
C THR A 3 21.79 3.49 -9.48
N TYR A 4 21.62 4.78 -9.24
CA TYR A 4 20.80 5.31 -8.15
C TYR A 4 19.66 6.13 -8.71
N LEU A 5 18.47 5.95 -8.17
CA LEU A 5 17.31 6.76 -8.48
C LEU A 5 17.13 7.81 -7.39
N VAL A 6 17.32 9.06 -7.76
CA VAL A 6 17.26 10.19 -6.84
C VAL A 6 15.99 10.99 -7.12
N PRO A 7 15.00 10.98 -6.22
CA PRO A 7 13.80 11.76 -6.40
C PRO A 7 14.13 13.24 -6.30
N THR A 8 13.55 14.03 -7.18
CA THR A 8 13.77 15.46 -7.26
C THR A 8 12.44 16.20 -7.20
N SER A 9 12.37 17.27 -6.41
CA SER A 9 11.21 18.14 -6.36
C SER A 9 11.58 19.56 -6.79
N ASN A 10 10.75 20.19 -7.59
CA ASN A 10 11.00 21.57 -8.03
C ASN A 10 10.48 22.62 -7.04
N ASN A 11 9.75 22.22 -5.99
CA ASN A 11 9.20 23.12 -4.98
C ASN A 11 9.25 22.49 -3.58
N PHE A 12 9.27 23.32 -2.57
CA PHE A 12 9.19 22.97 -1.14
C PHE A 12 7.91 22.19 -0.74
N GLU A 13 6.99 21.98 -1.67
CA GLU A 13 5.82 21.13 -1.48
C GLU A 13 6.21 19.67 -1.73
N LYS A 14 5.89 18.82 -0.77
CA LYS A 14 6.24 17.41 -0.59
C LYS A 14 5.85 16.42 -1.73
N LYS A 15 5.69 16.84 -2.97
CA LYS A 15 5.42 15.98 -4.12
C LYS A 15 6.65 15.88 -5.01
N TYR A 16 7.24 14.68 -5.05
CA TYR A 16 8.32 14.38 -5.99
C TYR A 16 7.74 14.25 -7.40
N THR A 17 8.06 15.20 -8.25
CA THR A 17 7.56 15.25 -9.62
C THR A 17 8.52 14.65 -10.64
N ASN A 18 9.80 14.49 -10.27
CA ASN A 18 10.84 14.00 -11.17
C ASN A 18 11.78 13.03 -10.45
N ILE A 19 12.44 12.18 -11.21
CA ILE A 19 13.51 11.31 -10.73
C ILE A 19 14.77 11.59 -11.57
N MET A 20 15.91 11.77 -10.90
CA MET A 20 17.22 11.80 -11.53
C MET A 20 17.85 10.42 -11.46
N VAL A 21 18.33 9.89 -12.57
CA VAL A 21 19.12 8.66 -12.60
C VAL A 21 20.58 9.05 -12.49
N VAL A 22 21.25 8.60 -11.45
CA VAL A 22 22.65 8.92 -11.14
C VAL A 22 23.48 7.66 -11.16
N TYR A 23 24.60 7.69 -11.88
CA TYR A 23 25.59 6.62 -11.89
C TYR A 23 26.76 6.98 -10.98
N ALA A 24 26.94 6.25 -9.90
CA ALA A 24 27.94 6.51 -8.88
C ALA A 24 28.52 5.23 -8.27
N GLU A 25 29.61 5.33 -7.56
CA GLU A 25 30.24 4.18 -6.88
C GLU A 25 29.58 3.89 -5.52
N SER A 26 29.02 4.94 -4.89
CA SER A 26 28.30 4.85 -3.63
C SER A 26 27.05 5.72 -3.63
N GLU A 27 26.11 5.46 -2.73
CA GLU A 27 24.93 6.28 -2.48
C GLU A 27 25.30 7.71 -2.12
N ARG A 28 26.37 7.88 -1.35
CA ARG A 28 26.92 9.19 -0.97
C ARG A 28 27.39 9.98 -2.18
N ASP A 29 28.05 9.35 -3.14
CA ASP A 29 28.48 9.99 -4.36
C ASP A 29 27.31 10.35 -5.27
N ALA A 30 26.30 9.47 -5.36
CA ALA A 30 25.07 9.73 -6.07
C ALA A 30 24.34 10.95 -5.50
N TYR A 31 24.31 11.07 -4.19
CA TYR A 31 23.76 12.22 -3.50
C TYR A 31 24.50 13.52 -3.86
N TYR A 32 25.83 13.54 -3.81
CA TYR A 32 26.62 14.72 -4.14
C TYR A 32 26.44 15.14 -5.60
N ILE A 33 26.37 14.18 -6.52
CA ILE A 33 26.12 14.45 -7.94
C ILE A 33 24.74 15.10 -8.12
N ALA A 34 23.70 14.55 -7.50
CA ALA A 34 22.36 15.09 -7.60
C ALA A 34 22.24 16.49 -6.97
N GLN A 35 22.93 16.72 -5.86
CA GLN A 35 22.96 18.01 -5.17
C GLN A 35 23.64 19.11 -6.00
N GLN A 36 24.78 18.80 -6.63
CA GLN A 36 25.51 19.77 -7.48
C GLN A 36 24.68 20.23 -8.66
N GLU A 37 23.88 19.34 -9.23
CA GLU A 37 23.11 19.68 -10.43
C GLU A 37 21.84 20.49 -10.17
N ARG A 38 21.23 20.43 -8.97
CA ARG A 38 19.94 21.07 -8.72
C ARG A 38 19.71 21.70 -7.36
N GLY A 39 20.68 21.74 -6.47
CA GLY A 39 20.55 22.43 -5.19
C GLY A 39 19.65 21.71 -4.17
N PHE A 40 19.68 20.39 -4.11
CA PHE A 40 18.82 19.58 -3.26
C PHE A 40 19.25 19.49 -1.80
N SER A 41 18.23 19.36 -0.92
CA SER A 41 18.43 19.06 0.49
C SER A 41 18.69 17.57 0.74
N PRO A 42 19.66 17.22 1.61
CA PRO A 42 20.08 15.84 1.92
C PRO A 42 18.98 14.90 2.42
N PHE A 43 17.94 15.42 3.01
CA PHE A 43 16.88 14.64 3.64
C PHE A 43 16.05 13.77 2.69
N ASN A 44 16.09 14.03 1.41
CA ASN A 44 15.18 13.39 0.45
C ASN A 44 15.69 12.06 -0.10
N ILE A 45 16.99 11.77 -0.03
CA ILE A 45 17.58 10.53 -0.55
C ILE A 45 17.47 9.39 0.46
N GLN A 46 17.67 9.63 1.75
CA GLN A 46 17.58 8.62 2.80
C GLN A 46 16.20 7.98 2.92
N ASN A 47 15.13 8.68 2.56
CA ASN A 47 13.76 8.17 2.62
C ASN A 47 13.36 7.26 1.44
N TYR A 48 14.13 7.26 0.36
CA TYR A 48 13.82 6.48 -0.86
C TYR A 48 14.70 5.26 -1.04
N SER A 49 15.95 5.28 -0.56
CA SER A 49 16.91 4.19 -0.76
C SER A 49 16.57 2.92 0.01
N GLU A 50 15.87 3.02 1.15
CA GLU A 50 15.66 1.85 2.01
C GLU A 50 14.40 1.01 1.71
N LYS A 51 13.39 1.52 1.01
CA LYS A 51 12.07 0.85 0.99
C LYS A 51 11.46 0.51 -0.36
N SER A 52 11.86 1.16 -1.43
CA SER A 52 11.18 1.00 -2.72
C SER A 52 12.08 0.52 -3.84
N TYR A 53 13.37 0.54 -3.70
CA TYR A 53 14.31 0.39 -4.80
C TYR A 53 15.48 -0.58 -4.56
N GLU A 54 15.45 -1.42 -3.54
CA GLU A 54 16.44 -2.50 -3.35
C GLU A 54 16.59 -3.41 -4.59
N THR A 55 15.62 -3.39 -5.50
CA THR A 55 15.60 -4.13 -6.77
C THR A 55 16.15 -3.35 -7.96
N PHE A 56 16.42 -2.06 -7.82
CA PHE A 56 16.80 -1.19 -8.93
C PHE A 56 18.28 -0.77 -8.97
N TYR A 57 19.12 -1.42 -8.18
CA TYR A 57 20.57 -1.24 -8.27
C TYR A 57 21.12 -2.19 -9.34
N GLU A 58 21.42 -1.68 -10.51
CA GLU A 58 22.14 -2.39 -11.56
C GLU A 58 23.43 -1.68 -11.91
N GLU A 59 24.47 -2.46 -12.19
CA GLU A 59 25.67 -1.97 -12.85
C GLU A 59 25.35 -1.67 -14.32
N ILE A 60 25.27 -0.39 -14.67
CA ILE A 60 25.05 0.04 -16.05
C ILE A 60 26.32 0.68 -16.57
N PRO A 61 26.93 0.16 -17.63
CA PRO A 61 28.13 0.76 -18.23
C PRO A 61 27.73 1.95 -19.11
N PHE A 62 27.72 3.15 -18.56
CA PHE A 62 27.46 4.37 -19.31
C PHE A 62 28.59 5.39 -19.17
N SER A 63 28.80 6.17 -20.24
CA SER A 63 29.79 7.24 -20.30
C SER A 63 29.40 8.50 -19.53
N ASN A 64 28.10 8.72 -19.26
CA ASN A 64 27.60 9.88 -18.55
C ASN A 64 27.33 9.55 -17.08
N LYS A 65 27.62 10.50 -16.18
CA LYS A 65 27.45 10.31 -14.74
C LYS A 65 25.98 10.38 -14.28
N TYR A 66 25.12 10.99 -15.07
CA TYR A 66 23.68 11.09 -14.79
C TYR A 66 22.89 11.43 -16.05
N PHE A 67 21.60 11.18 -16.04
CA PHE A 67 20.63 11.78 -16.94
C PHE A 67 19.31 12.05 -16.22
N HIS A 68 18.55 12.99 -16.75
CA HIS A 68 17.32 13.45 -16.15
C HIS A 68 16.11 12.96 -16.94
N ILE A 69 15.18 12.29 -16.27
CA ILE A 69 13.91 11.88 -16.85
C ILE A 69 12.77 12.56 -16.10
N SER A 70 11.88 13.19 -16.83
CA SER A 70 10.79 14.01 -16.27
C SER A 70 9.64 13.19 -15.66
N LYS A 71 9.53 11.88 -15.96
CA LYS A 71 8.45 11.02 -15.51
C LYS A 71 8.99 9.74 -14.87
N LYS A 72 8.61 9.48 -13.63
CA LYS A 72 8.96 8.26 -12.87
C LYS A 72 8.70 6.98 -13.67
N ASN A 73 7.55 6.91 -14.33
CA ASN A 73 7.11 5.73 -15.06
C ASN A 73 7.98 5.39 -16.26
N ASP A 74 8.54 6.41 -16.95
CA ASP A 74 9.42 6.17 -18.12
C ASP A 74 10.75 5.55 -17.70
N ILE A 75 11.26 5.91 -16.51
CA ILE A 75 12.46 5.31 -15.91
C ILE A 75 12.21 3.85 -15.56
N LEU A 76 11.09 3.59 -14.89
CA LEU A 76 10.71 2.26 -14.46
C LEU A 76 10.51 1.35 -15.69
N LYS A 77 9.85 1.81 -16.75
CA LYS A 77 9.70 1.08 -18.01
C LYS A 77 11.05 0.67 -18.61
N GLU A 78 12.03 1.57 -18.62
CA GLU A 78 13.37 1.26 -19.15
C GLU A 78 14.10 0.22 -18.28
N ILE A 79 14.01 0.34 -16.95
CA ILE A 79 14.64 -0.60 -16.01
C ILE A 79 14.01 -1.99 -16.17
N PHE A 80 12.68 -2.11 -16.15
CA PHE A 80 11.99 -3.39 -16.30
C PHE A 80 12.26 -4.03 -17.67
N LYS A 81 12.29 -3.24 -18.73
CA LYS A 81 12.63 -3.72 -20.07
C LYS A 81 14.04 -4.32 -20.15
N LYS A 82 15.01 -3.74 -19.44
CA LYS A 82 16.38 -4.29 -19.33
C LYS A 82 16.43 -5.59 -18.54
N GLU A 83 15.60 -5.72 -17.51
CA GLU A 83 15.47 -6.96 -16.73
C GLU A 83 14.68 -8.06 -17.45
N GLY A 84 14.18 -7.81 -18.66
CA GLY A 84 13.30 -8.74 -19.39
C GLY A 84 11.93 -8.90 -18.74
N LYS A 85 11.53 -7.96 -17.90
CA LYS A 85 10.22 -7.90 -17.24
C LYS A 85 9.32 -6.90 -17.94
N GLU A 86 8.03 -7.19 -17.95
CA GLU A 86 7.02 -6.26 -18.43
C GLU A 86 6.71 -5.25 -17.31
N TYR A 87 6.97 -3.97 -17.55
CA TYR A 87 6.58 -2.91 -16.62
C TYR A 87 5.13 -2.52 -16.88
N MET A 88 4.29 -2.73 -15.88
CA MET A 88 2.92 -2.27 -15.93
C MET A 88 2.82 -0.86 -15.34
N ASP A 89 2.36 0.07 -16.15
CA ASP A 89 2.07 1.43 -15.74
C ASP A 89 0.73 1.43 -14.99
N LEU A 90 0.78 1.25 -13.67
CA LEU A 90 -0.43 1.29 -12.84
C LEU A 90 -0.95 2.72 -12.81
N ILE A 91 -2.22 2.88 -13.16
CA ILE A 91 -2.92 4.15 -13.11
C ILE A 91 -3.69 4.19 -11.79
N ASP A 92 -3.58 5.28 -11.03
CA ASP A 92 -4.41 5.45 -9.85
C ASP A 92 -5.89 5.47 -10.23
N LEU A 93 -6.73 4.85 -9.39
CA LEU A 93 -8.17 4.72 -9.63
C LEU A 93 -8.84 6.06 -9.96
N TYR A 94 -8.40 7.12 -9.32
CA TYR A 94 -8.94 8.47 -9.52
C TYR A 94 -8.54 9.06 -10.89
N ASP A 95 -7.34 8.74 -11.38
CA ASP A 95 -6.85 9.18 -12.69
C ASP A 95 -7.38 8.29 -13.83
N TYR A 96 -7.73 7.05 -13.52
CA TYR A 96 -8.27 6.09 -14.48
C TYR A 96 -9.68 6.48 -14.96
N MET A 97 -10.52 6.99 -14.07
CA MET A 97 -11.94 7.21 -14.31
C MET A 97 -12.40 8.56 -13.74
N TYR A 98 -13.24 9.28 -14.49
CA TYR A 98 -13.92 10.46 -13.99
C TYR A 98 -15.16 10.08 -13.17
N TRP A 99 -15.12 10.37 -11.88
CA TRP A 99 -16.12 9.95 -10.89
C TRP A 99 -17.24 10.96 -10.64
N GLY A 100 -17.10 12.22 -11.10
CA GLY A 100 -17.94 13.31 -10.64
C GLY A 100 -17.69 13.60 -9.14
N ASP A 101 -18.73 13.54 -8.32
CA ASP A 101 -18.57 13.61 -6.86
C ASP A 101 -18.13 12.24 -6.31
N TYR A 102 -16.82 12.05 -6.16
CA TYR A 102 -16.24 10.80 -5.68
C TYR A 102 -16.75 10.37 -4.31
N ASN A 103 -16.95 11.33 -3.38
CA ASN A 103 -17.44 11.00 -2.04
C ASN A 103 -18.88 10.47 -2.07
N ALA A 104 -19.74 11.09 -2.88
CA ALA A 104 -21.10 10.61 -3.08
C ALA A 104 -21.11 9.21 -3.71
N GLN A 105 -20.24 8.94 -4.68
CA GLN A 105 -20.14 7.60 -5.29
C GLN A 105 -19.66 6.54 -4.29
N ILE A 106 -18.65 6.86 -3.49
CA ILE A 106 -18.17 5.93 -2.43
C ILE A 106 -19.28 5.67 -1.40
N GLN A 107 -20.11 6.66 -1.08
CA GLN A 107 -21.28 6.45 -0.21
C GLN A 107 -22.26 5.48 -0.85
N THR A 108 -22.53 5.57 -2.15
CA THR A 108 -23.41 4.60 -2.84
C THR A 108 -22.87 3.18 -2.80
N LEU A 109 -21.53 3.00 -2.87
CA LEU A 109 -20.90 1.70 -2.70
C LEU A 109 -21.07 1.17 -1.27
N SER A 110 -20.84 2.02 -0.28
CA SER A 110 -21.05 1.69 1.13
C SER A 110 -22.48 1.24 1.43
N ASP A 111 -23.44 1.89 0.79
CA ASP A 111 -24.86 1.57 0.97
C ASP A 111 -25.27 0.26 0.27
N LYS A 112 -24.65 -0.06 -0.88
CA LYS A 112 -24.91 -1.26 -1.68
C LYS A 112 -24.21 -2.50 -1.13
N ALA A 113 -23.03 -2.34 -0.55
CA ALA A 113 -22.23 -3.44 -0.02
C ALA A 113 -22.77 -3.97 1.32
N MET A 114 -22.39 -5.20 1.67
CA MET A 114 -22.62 -5.75 3.00
C MET A 114 -22.19 -4.77 4.08
N LYS A 115 -22.98 -4.62 5.12
CA LYS A 115 -22.74 -3.64 6.17
C LYS A 115 -21.49 -3.96 6.97
N GLU A 116 -20.56 -3.01 6.95
CA GLU A 116 -19.38 -2.99 7.81
C GLU A 116 -18.96 -1.54 8.10
N PRO A 117 -18.13 -1.29 9.11
CA PRO A 117 -17.61 0.05 9.37
C PRO A 117 -16.59 0.44 8.29
N TRP A 118 -16.94 1.47 7.48
CA TRP A 118 -16.08 2.02 6.44
C TRP A 118 -15.35 3.29 6.85
N SER A 119 -15.57 3.74 8.08
CA SER A 119 -14.91 4.89 8.70
C SER A 119 -14.50 4.52 10.11
N PHE A 120 -13.45 5.17 10.63
CA PHE A 120 -13.09 5.09 12.03
C PHE A 120 -13.99 5.98 12.88
N GLU A 121 -13.98 5.76 14.19
CA GLU A 121 -14.77 6.54 15.14
C GLU A 121 -14.48 8.06 14.99
N GLY A 122 -15.54 8.85 14.90
CA GLY A 122 -15.46 10.31 14.73
C GLY A 122 -15.30 10.79 13.28
N SER A 123 -15.27 9.87 12.31
CA SER A 123 -15.26 10.17 10.87
C SER A 123 -16.46 9.54 10.17
N SER A 124 -16.88 10.15 9.06
CA SER A 124 -17.95 9.66 8.17
C SER A 124 -17.54 9.68 6.70
N ASP A 125 -16.24 9.69 6.41
CA ASP A 125 -15.71 9.93 5.07
C ASP A 125 -15.44 8.66 4.26
N ASN A 126 -15.76 7.48 4.80
CA ASN A 126 -15.54 6.16 4.19
C ASN A 126 -14.07 5.94 3.77
N ASN A 127 -13.10 6.43 4.54
CA ASN A 127 -11.67 6.33 4.21
C ASN A 127 -11.19 4.88 4.10
N ILE A 128 -11.76 3.96 4.90
CA ILE A 128 -11.45 2.53 4.82
C ILE A 128 -11.87 1.99 3.45
N LEU A 129 -13.07 2.32 2.98
CA LEU A 129 -13.59 1.89 1.67
C LEU A 129 -12.79 2.47 0.51
N LYS A 130 -12.44 3.76 0.59
CA LYS A 130 -11.60 4.43 -0.42
C LYS A 130 -10.24 3.76 -0.56
N ASN A 131 -9.59 3.51 0.57
CA ASN A 131 -8.29 2.82 0.61
C ASN A 131 -8.42 1.39 0.05
N TYR A 132 -9.44 0.65 0.48
CA TYR A 132 -9.72 -0.70 -0.01
C TYR A 132 -9.92 -0.72 -1.53
N LEU A 133 -10.81 0.12 -2.06
CA LEU A 133 -11.13 0.13 -3.48
C LEU A 133 -9.92 0.51 -4.34
N SER A 134 -9.14 1.50 -3.91
CA SER A 134 -7.92 1.95 -4.60
C SER A 134 -6.86 0.85 -4.68
N ASN A 135 -6.59 0.16 -3.56
CA ASN A 135 -5.63 -0.94 -3.53
C ASN A 135 -6.13 -2.17 -4.31
N THR A 136 -7.43 -2.47 -4.23
CA THR A 136 -8.05 -3.55 -5.01
C THR A 136 -7.91 -3.28 -6.51
N PHE A 137 -8.19 -2.05 -6.96
CA PHE A 137 -8.02 -1.67 -8.36
C PHE A 137 -6.56 -1.81 -8.84
N ASN A 138 -5.60 -1.35 -8.03
CA ASN A 138 -4.18 -1.53 -8.34
C ASN A 138 -3.81 -3.01 -8.49
N ARG A 139 -4.34 -3.87 -7.61
CA ARG A 139 -4.11 -5.32 -7.68
C ARG A 139 -4.75 -5.94 -8.92
N LEU A 140 -5.97 -5.54 -9.27
CA LEU A 140 -6.65 -6.00 -10.47
C LEU A 140 -5.91 -5.62 -11.75
N GLN A 141 -5.30 -4.42 -11.80
CA GLN A 141 -4.44 -4.05 -12.92
C GLN A 141 -3.22 -4.99 -13.02
N GLN A 142 -2.54 -5.28 -11.91
CA GLN A 142 -1.40 -6.21 -11.87
C GLN A 142 -1.77 -7.62 -12.33
N GLU A 143 -3.01 -8.02 -12.10
CA GLU A 143 -3.54 -9.33 -12.49
C GLU A 143 -4.22 -9.35 -13.86
N TYR A 144 -4.24 -8.23 -14.58
CA TYR A 144 -4.93 -8.07 -15.87
C TYR A 144 -6.43 -8.40 -15.80
N LYS A 145 -7.06 -8.11 -14.65
CA LYS A 145 -8.48 -8.38 -14.39
C LYS A 145 -9.37 -7.14 -14.54
N VAL A 146 -8.84 -6.06 -15.07
CA VAL A 146 -9.63 -4.89 -15.48
C VAL A 146 -9.99 -5.08 -16.95
N ILE A 147 -11.27 -5.20 -17.24
CA ILE A 147 -11.75 -5.34 -18.62
C ILE A 147 -11.88 -3.93 -19.21
N GLU A 148 -11.28 -3.74 -20.37
CA GLU A 148 -11.44 -2.55 -21.20
C GLU A 148 -11.83 -2.95 -22.61
N THR A 149 -12.91 -2.35 -23.10
CA THR A 149 -13.35 -2.47 -24.49
C THR A 149 -13.22 -1.13 -25.21
N GLU A 150 -13.77 -1.02 -26.40
CA GLU A 150 -13.86 0.27 -27.09
C GLU A 150 -14.87 1.23 -26.46
N THR A 151 -15.85 0.72 -25.73
CA THR A 151 -17.01 1.51 -25.25
C THR A 151 -17.17 1.52 -23.74
N TYR A 152 -16.69 0.51 -23.02
CA TYR A 152 -16.83 0.41 -21.57
C TYR A 152 -15.61 -0.20 -20.90
N CYS A 153 -15.50 0.07 -19.60
CA CYS A 153 -14.59 -0.65 -18.70
C CYS A 153 -15.38 -1.27 -17.54
N LEU A 154 -14.87 -2.38 -17.03
CA LEU A 154 -15.51 -3.15 -15.96
C LEU A 154 -14.45 -3.79 -15.07
N PHE A 155 -14.63 -3.72 -13.74
CA PHE A 155 -13.82 -4.46 -12.79
C PHE A 155 -14.59 -4.83 -11.53
N ASN A 156 -14.19 -5.93 -10.91
CA ASN A 156 -14.80 -6.46 -9.69
C ASN A 156 -14.27 -5.72 -8.46
N THR A 157 -15.15 -5.17 -7.64
CA THR A 157 -14.75 -4.48 -6.40
C THR A 157 -14.25 -5.41 -5.32
N GLY A 158 -14.51 -6.73 -5.43
CA GLY A 158 -14.30 -7.71 -4.36
C GLY A 158 -15.34 -7.64 -3.24
N LEU A 159 -16.29 -6.72 -3.33
CA LEU A 159 -17.39 -6.55 -2.37
C LEU A 159 -18.66 -7.26 -2.87
N PHE A 160 -19.54 -7.56 -1.92
CA PHE A 160 -20.79 -8.25 -2.16
C PHE A 160 -21.95 -7.47 -1.56
N THR A 161 -23.13 -7.62 -2.14
CA THR A 161 -24.39 -7.18 -1.53
C THR A 161 -24.73 -8.06 -0.32
N GLU A 162 -25.75 -7.69 0.45
CA GLU A 162 -26.27 -8.53 1.55
C GLU A 162 -26.77 -9.92 1.11
N GLN A 163 -27.05 -10.08 -0.17
CA GLN A 163 -27.44 -11.35 -0.81
C GLN A 163 -26.24 -12.11 -1.39
N TYR A 164 -25.01 -11.68 -1.10
CA TYR A 164 -23.76 -12.25 -1.62
C TYR A 164 -23.61 -12.16 -3.14
N ILE A 165 -24.23 -11.15 -3.78
CA ILE A 165 -24.05 -10.88 -5.21
C ILE A 165 -22.82 -9.97 -5.37
N PRO A 166 -21.88 -10.29 -6.28
CA PRO A 166 -20.70 -9.45 -6.53
C PRO A 166 -21.07 -8.05 -7.03
N ILE A 167 -20.28 -7.07 -6.62
CA ILE A 167 -20.44 -5.67 -7.03
C ILE A 167 -19.28 -5.29 -7.95
N TYR A 168 -19.59 -4.69 -9.09
CA TYR A 168 -18.66 -4.25 -10.11
C TYR A 168 -18.67 -2.74 -10.27
N VAL A 169 -17.53 -2.17 -10.63
CA VAL A 169 -17.45 -0.81 -11.17
C VAL A 169 -17.68 -0.86 -12.66
N TYR A 170 -18.65 -0.12 -13.15
CA TYR A 170 -18.93 0.03 -14.55
C TYR A 170 -18.69 1.47 -15.01
N GLY A 171 -17.95 1.62 -16.09
CA GLY A 171 -17.68 2.91 -16.72
C GLY A 171 -17.85 2.85 -18.23
N GLU A 172 -18.23 3.96 -18.84
CA GLU A 172 -18.32 4.14 -20.28
C GLU A 172 -17.22 5.05 -20.81
N LEU A 173 -16.91 4.93 -22.09
CA LEU A 173 -15.94 5.77 -22.74
C LEU A 173 -16.29 7.26 -22.56
N ASN A 174 -15.38 8.03 -22.03
CA ASN A 174 -15.50 9.48 -21.96
C ASN A 174 -15.21 10.06 -23.36
N LYS A 175 -16.26 10.33 -24.12
CA LYS A 175 -16.13 10.84 -25.51
C LYS A 175 -15.29 12.10 -25.61
N ASN A 176 -15.25 12.93 -24.55
CA ASN A 176 -14.44 14.15 -24.52
C ASN A 176 -12.95 13.83 -24.41
N SER A 177 -12.55 12.68 -23.86
CA SER A 177 -11.13 12.28 -23.81
C SER A 177 -10.55 11.97 -25.18
N LEU A 178 -11.36 11.67 -26.18
CA LEU A 178 -10.92 11.45 -27.56
C LEU A 178 -10.34 12.71 -28.21
N THR A 179 -10.80 13.87 -27.77
CA THR A 179 -10.33 15.19 -28.26
C THR A 179 -9.42 15.90 -27.29
N ASN A 180 -9.44 15.51 -26.00
CA ASN A 180 -8.62 16.07 -24.95
C ASN A 180 -8.00 14.94 -24.09
N THR A 181 -6.79 14.58 -24.38
CA THR A 181 -6.03 13.49 -23.69
C THR A 181 -5.67 13.80 -22.24
N SER A 182 -5.93 15.02 -21.75
CA SER A 182 -5.78 15.36 -20.32
C SER A 182 -6.96 14.92 -19.47
N LEU A 183 -8.04 14.45 -20.10
CA LEU A 183 -9.21 13.93 -19.39
C LEU A 183 -9.11 12.42 -19.19
N GLN A 184 -9.72 11.92 -18.11
CA GLN A 184 -9.81 10.49 -17.86
C GLN A 184 -10.53 9.79 -19.04
N LYS A 185 -10.01 8.62 -19.43
CA LYS A 185 -10.55 7.80 -20.52
C LYS A 185 -11.98 7.35 -20.25
N TRP A 186 -12.29 7.05 -18.99
CA TRP A 186 -13.53 6.45 -18.57
C TRP A 186 -14.38 7.42 -17.76
N TYR A 187 -15.68 7.31 -17.91
CA TYR A 187 -16.69 8.04 -17.14
C TYR A 187 -17.43 7.03 -16.25
N PHE A 188 -17.41 7.23 -14.94
CA PHE A 188 -18.10 6.37 -13.99
C PHE A 188 -19.62 6.38 -14.22
N LYS A 189 -20.23 5.19 -14.30
CA LYS A 189 -21.67 5.01 -14.51
C LYS A 189 -22.37 4.35 -13.34
N GLY A 190 -21.63 3.73 -12.45
CA GLY A 190 -22.20 3.18 -11.22
C GLY A 190 -21.52 1.92 -10.74
N PHE A 191 -21.84 1.60 -9.49
CA PHE A 191 -21.61 0.29 -8.91
C PHE A 191 -22.79 -0.60 -9.25
N LYS A 192 -22.54 -1.66 -10.00
CA LYS A 192 -23.58 -2.53 -10.54
C LYS A 192 -23.35 -3.98 -10.11
N ASP A 193 -24.45 -4.70 -9.91
CA ASP A 193 -24.41 -6.16 -9.78
C ASP A 193 -24.59 -6.84 -11.14
N GLU A 194 -24.49 -8.17 -11.16
CA GLU A 194 -24.61 -8.95 -12.38
C GLU A 194 -25.96 -8.76 -13.10
N TYR A 195 -27.05 -8.67 -12.33
CA TYR A 195 -28.38 -8.46 -12.90
C TYR A 195 -28.50 -7.07 -13.56
N GLU A 196 -28.00 -6.03 -12.92
CA GLU A 196 -28.01 -4.68 -13.50
C GLU A 196 -27.13 -4.59 -14.75
N LEU A 197 -25.99 -5.33 -14.78
CA LEU A 197 -25.09 -5.36 -15.92
C LEU A 197 -25.71 -6.14 -17.11
N THR A 198 -26.33 -7.28 -16.86
CA THR A 198 -27.00 -8.04 -17.92
C THR A 198 -28.22 -7.35 -18.51
N SER A 199 -28.78 -6.37 -17.79
CA SER A 199 -29.85 -5.50 -18.29
C SER A 199 -29.36 -4.42 -19.26
N ILE A 200 -28.05 -4.19 -19.31
CA ILE A 200 -27.40 -3.35 -20.31
C ILE A 200 -27.09 -4.29 -21.47
N ASP A 201 -27.62 -4.04 -22.66
CA ASP A 201 -27.51 -4.91 -23.85
C ASP A 201 -26.04 -5.02 -24.36
N ILE A 202 -25.19 -5.63 -23.53
CA ILE A 202 -23.74 -5.82 -23.74
C ILE A 202 -23.41 -7.30 -23.41
N ASP A 203 -22.64 -7.92 -24.28
CA ASP A 203 -22.05 -9.24 -23.98
C ASP A 203 -20.93 -9.05 -22.96
N ILE A 204 -21.13 -9.48 -21.71
CA ILE A 204 -20.26 -9.23 -20.60
C ILE A 204 -19.62 -10.52 -20.09
N ASP A 205 -18.29 -10.59 -20.19
CA ASP A 205 -17.49 -11.47 -19.36
C ASP A 205 -17.26 -10.80 -17.99
N PHE A 206 -17.74 -11.45 -16.91
CA PHE A 206 -17.60 -10.90 -15.58
C PHE A 206 -16.17 -11.08 -15.07
N PRO A 207 -15.44 -9.98 -14.74
CA PRO A 207 -14.07 -10.09 -14.26
C PRO A 207 -14.01 -10.71 -12.87
N GLU A 208 -12.99 -11.51 -12.65
CA GLU A 208 -12.69 -12.07 -11.35
C GLU A 208 -12.30 -10.98 -10.35
N ARG A 209 -12.46 -11.28 -9.05
CA ARG A 209 -11.95 -10.44 -7.98
C ARG A 209 -10.41 -10.50 -7.90
N ALA A 210 -9.81 -9.53 -7.23
CA ALA A 210 -8.39 -9.51 -6.93
C ALA A 210 -8.00 -10.74 -6.08
N ASP A 211 -6.87 -11.36 -6.41
CA ASP A 211 -6.31 -12.49 -5.68
C ASP A 211 -5.04 -12.06 -4.91
N TYR A 212 -5.12 -12.15 -3.59
CA TYR A 212 -4.00 -11.88 -2.69
C TYR A 212 -3.36 -13.16 -2.14
N PHE A 213 -3.90 -14.34 -2.47
CA PHE A 213 -3.60 -15.61 -1.80
C PHE A 213 -2.65 -16.49 -2.61
N THR A 214 -1.55 -15.93 -3.10
CA THR A 214 -0.53 -16.70 -3.85
C THR A 214 0.14 -17.79 -3.00
N ASP A 215 0.27 -17.56 -1.69
CA ASP A 215 0.77 -18.53 -0.71
C ASP A 215 -0.03 -18.44 0.60
N THR A 216 -0.98 -19.35 0.77
CA THR A 216 -1.85 -19.40 1.94
C THR A 216 -1.11 -19.70 3.25
N THR A 217 0.10 -20.23 3.19
CA THR A 217 0.93 -20.47 4.40
C THR A 217 1.40 -19.17 5.06
N LEU A 218 1.37 -18.05 4.33
CA LEU A 218 1.70 -16.73 4.85
C LEU A 218 0.57 -16.08 5.66
N LEU A 219 -0.64 -16.65 5.60
CA LEU A 219 -1.81 -16.12 6.33
C LEU A 219 -1.81 -16.49 7.82
N VAL A 220 -1.01 -17.46 8.22
CA VAL A 220 -1.00 -18.00 9.58
C VAL A 220 0.38 -17.88 10.20
N PHE A 221 0.42 -17.46 11.46
CA PHE A 221 1.67 -17.38 12.21
C PHE A 221 2.22 -18.79 12.50
N ASP A 222 3.45 -19.01 12.04
CA ASP A 222 4.20 -20.24 12.27
C ASP A 222 5.10 -20.07 13.51
N TRP A 223 4.69 -20.61 14.64
CA TRP A 223 5.42 -20.51 15.89
C TRP A 223 6.75 -21.28 15.92
N HIS A 224 7.03 -22.13 14.92
CA HIS A 224 8.36 -22.76 14.76
C HIS A 224 9.39 -21.78 14.17
N CYS A 225 8.94 -20.68 13.57
CA CYS A 225 9.81 -19.66 13.02
C CYS A 225 10.25 -18.67 14.11
N LYS A 226 11.55 -18.43 14.22
CA LYS A 226 12.07 -17.39 15.13
C LYS A 226 11.73 -15.99 14.60
N VAL A 227 11.39 -15.09 15.51
CA VAL A 227 11.20 -13.67 15.18
C VAL A 227 12.47 -12.90 15.49
N HIS A 228 12.98 -12.15 14.52
CA HIS A 228 14.16 -11.30 14.63
C HIS A 228 13.79 -9.82 14.47
N PRO A 229 13.54 -9.10 15.58
CA PRO A 229 13.25 -7.67 15.52
C PRO A 229 14.49 -6.85 15.19
N ASN A 230 14.36 -5.91 14.27
CA ASN A 230 15.37 -4.89 14.01
C ASN A 230 15.12 -3.68 14.90
N TYR A 231 15.55 -3.78 16.15
CA TYR A 231 15.35 -2.71 17.15
C TYR A 231 15.98 -1.38 16.73
N ASN A 232 17.15 -1.45 16.07
CA ASN A 232 17.81 -0.24 15.61
C ASN A 232 16.95 0.52 14.58
N HIS A 233 16.37 -0.21 13.63
CA HIS A 233 15.47 0.40 12.66
C HIS A 233 14.18 0.92 13.31
N ILE A 234 13.56 0.15 14.21
CA ILE A 234 12.31 0.57 14.88
C ILE A 234 12.52 1.86 15.68
N LEU A 235 13.67 2.03 16.34
CA LEU A 235 13.95 3.18 17.20
C LEU A 235 14.56 4.39 16.46
N ASN A 236 15.17 4.19 15.28
CA ASN A 236 15.89 5.26 14.58
C ASN A 236 15.29 5.65 13.22
N ASP A 237 14.45 4.80 12.61
CA ASP A 237 13.68 5.22 11.44
C ASP A 237 12.59 6.22 11.84
N LEU A 238 12.67 7.43 11.33
CA LEU A 238 11.81 8.53 11.73
C LEU A 238 10.31 8.20 11.59
N ASN A 239 9.93 7.51 10.50
CA ASN A 239 8.54 7.14 10.26
C ASN A 239 8.04 6.12 11.28
N THR A 240 8.84 5.11 11.59
CA THR A 240 8.51 4.09 12.59
C THR A 240 8.53 4.68 13.99
N TYR A 241 9.57 5.45 14.33
CA TYR A 241 9.71 6.10 15.64
C TYR A 241 8.53 7.02 15.96
N ASN A 242 8.09 7.82 15.00
CA ASN A 242 6.95 8.74 15.21
C ASN A 242 5.63 8.01 15.55
N ARG A 243 5.47 6.75 15.16
CA ARG A 243 4.31 5.91 15.47
C ARG A 243 4.39 5.26 16.85
N LEU A 244 5.59 5.21 17.46
CA LEU A 244 5.75 4.63 18.79
C LEU A 244 5.03 5.48 19.84
N PRO A 245 4.46 4.84 20.88
CA PRO A 245 3.80 5.56 21.97
C PRO A 245 4.83 6.30 22.85
N ASN A 246 4.36 7.31 23.59
CA ASN A 246 5.20 8.16 24.43
C ASN A 246 5.96 7.38 25.51
N CYS A 247 5.38 6.32 26.05
CA CYS A 247 6.05 5.47 27.05
C CYS A 247 7.38 4.84 26.53
N ILE A 248 7.54 4.71 25.21
CA ILE A 248 8.81 4.32 24.60
C ILE A 248 9.68 5.53 24.32
N LYS A 249 9.11 6.59 23.71
CA LYS A 249 9.87 7.79 23.29
C LYS A 249 10.48 8.56 24.46
N GLU A 250 9.78 8.59 25.58
CA GLU A 250 10.19 9.33 26.79
C GLU A 250 10.97 8.47 27.79
N SER A 251 11.16 7.17 27.46
CA SER A 251 11.90 6.26 28.33
C SER A 251 13.40 6.57 28.31
N GLU A 252 14.05 6.50 29.47
CA GLU A 252 15.52 6.52 29.55
C GLU A 252 16.18 5.27 28.93
N ARG A 253 15.41 4.19 28.76
CA ARG A 253 15.87 2.90 28.21
C ARG A 253 14.88 2.35 27.19
N PRO A 254 14.69 3.03 26.03
CA PRO A 254 13.65 2.66 25.06
C PRO A 254 13.88 1.28 24.46
N LEU A 255 15.13 0.85 24.32
CA LEU A 255 15.46 -0.47 23.79
C LEU A 255 15.00 -1.60 24.71
N GLU A 256 15.27 -1.51 26.00
CA GLU A 256 14.90 -2.53 26.98
C GLU A 256 13.39 -2.62 27.15
N VAL A 257 12.73 -1.48 27.16
CA VAL A 257 11.27 -1.40 27.24
C VAL A 257 10.63 -2.04 26.00
N LEU A 258 11.08 -1.63 24.80
CA LEU A 258 10.58 -2.16 23.54
C LEU A 258 10.82 -3.68 23.43
N LYS A 259 12.00 -4.18 23.84
CA LYS A 259 12.29 -5.63 23.89
C LYS A 259 11.28 -6.38 24.73
N GLY A 260 11.01 -5.93 25.95
CA GLY A 260 10.07 -6.58 26.85
C GLY A 260 8.66 -6.71 26.26
N TYR A 261 8.18 -5.66 25.59
CA TYR A 261 6.86 -5.70 24.93
C TYR A 261 6.84 -6.58 23.69
N ILE A 262 7.88 -6.56 22.86
CA ILE A 262 7.97 -7.43 21.68
C ILE A 262 8.06 -8.90 22.11
N ASP A 263 8.88 -9.23 23.11
CA ASP A 263 8.99 -10.61 23.62
C ASP A 263 7.65 -11.10 24.18
N THR A 264 6.93 -10.25 24.90
CA THR A 264 5.59 -10.56 25.38
C THR A 264 4.59 -10.79 24.23
N ALA A 265 4.62 -9.94 23.20
CA ALA A 265 3.75 -10.10 22.03
C ALA A 265 4.04 -11.40 21.27
N ILE A 266 5.32 -11.78 21.13
CA ILE A 266 5.71 -13.05 20.52
C ILE A 266 5.19 -14.23 21.32
N GLN A 267 5.29 -14.20 22.66
CA GLN A 267 4.73 -15.24 23.52
C GLN A 267 3.22 -15.34 23.38
N ARG A 268 2.51 -14.20 23.35
CA ARG A 268 1.05 -14.16 23.17
C ARG A 268 0.62 -14.75 21.83
N VAL A 269 1.28 -14.40 20.73
CA VAL A 269 0.93 -14.95 19.41
C VAL A 269 1.32 -16.43 19.29
N THR A 270 2.38 -16.86 19.97
CA THR A 270 2.73 -18.28 20.06
C THR A 270 1.67 -19.09 20.81
N ALA A 271 1.11 -18.54 21.87
CA ALA A 271 0.01 -19.15 22.61
C ALA A 271 -1.32 -19.11 21.85
N ASN A 272 -1.53 -18.10 21.01
CA ASN A 272 -2.74 -17.92 20.20
C ASN A 272 -2.40 -17.29 18.85
N TYR A 273 -2.15 -18.14 17.85
CA TYR A 273 -1.79 -17.71 16.50
C TYR A 273 -2.82 -16.78 15.83
N LYS A 274 -4.09 -16.82 16.28
CA LYS A 274 -5.16 -15.94 15.77
C LYS A 274 -4.95 -14.46 16.12
N LEU A 275 -4.02 -14.15 17.02
CA LEU A 275 -3.64 -12.77 17.31
C LEU A 275 -2.81 -12.15 16.17
N ALA A 276 -2.18 -12.96 15.33
CA ALA A 276 -1.52 -12.49 14.13
C ALA A 276 -2.56 -12.29 13.01
N ILE A 277 -2.58 -11.09 12.45
CA ILE A 277 -3.51 -10.72 11.37
C ILE A 277 -2.71 -10.54 10.09
N PRO A 278 -3.10 -11.22 8.99
CA PRO A 278 -2.47 -11.00 7.70
C PRO A 278 -2.86 -9.64 7.14
N HIS A 279 -1.91 -9.00 6.46
CA HIS A 279 -2.12 -7.79 5.67
C HIS A 279 -1.34 -7.85 4.37
N TYR A 280 -1.73 -7.05 3.40
CA TYR A 280 -1.09 -6.97 2.10
C TYR A 280 -0.40 -5.62 1.95
N TYR A 281 0.90 -5.65 1.71
CA TYR A 281 1.70 -4.46 1.49
C TYR A 281 2.84 -4.73 0.51
N GLN A 282 3.01 -3.86 -0.49
CA GLN A 282 4.06 -3.98 -1.51
C GLN A 282 4.14 -5.39 -2.13
N GLU A 283 3.01 -5.88 -2.63
CA GLU A 283 2.87 -7.17 -3.30
C GLU A 283 3.19 -8.40 -2.44
N LYS A 284 3.23 -8.23 -1.11
CA LYS A 284 3.54 -9.30 -0.16
C LYS A 284 2.48 -9.40 0.93
N ILE A 285 2.20 -10.63 1.31
CA ILE A 285 1.49 -10.90 2.55
C ILE A 285 2.50 -10.89 3.71
N GLN A 286 2.18 -10.13 4.73
CA GLN A 286 2.91 -10.06 5.99
C GLN A 286 1.92 -10.28 7.13
N LEU A 287 2.41 -10.53 8.33
CA LEU A 287 1.59 -10.66 9.53
C LEU A 287 1.78 -9.45 10.45
N MET A 288 0.72 -9.07 11.12
CA MET A 288 0.74 -8.04 12.17
C MET A 288 0.46 -8.69 13.51
N ILE A 289 1.23 -8.34 14.53
CA ILE A 289 0.95 -8.72 15.91
C ILE A 289 0.78 -7.50 16.80
N PRO A 290 -0.17 -7.52 17.77
CA PRO A 290 -0.45 -6.37 18.61
C PRO A 290 0.65 -6.15 19.65
N LEU A 291 1.11 -4.90 19.79
CA LEU A 291 1.91 -4.42 20.91
C LEU A 291 1.03 -3.60 21.83
N CYS A 292 0.94 -4.03 23.10
CA CYS A 292 0.11 -3.42 24.13
C CYS A 292 1.03 -2.85 25.21
N PHE A 293 1.04 -1.54 25.36
CA PHE A 293 1.85 -0.83 26.36
C PHE A 293 1.03 -0.40 27.57
N SER A 294 -0.30 -0.42 27.44
CA SER A 294 -1.24 -0.11 28.51
C SER A 294 -1.54 -1.36 29.39
N LYS A 295 -2.01 -1.11 30.63
CA LYS A 295 -2.30 -2.18 31.59
C LYS A 295 -3.52 -3.03 31.24
N ASP A 296 -4.44 -2.51 30.45
CA ASP A 296 -5.67 -3.17 30.00
C ASP A 296 -5.45 -4.12 28.81
N ASN A 297 -4.20 -4.25 28.34
CA ASN A 297 -3.84 -5.01 27.15
C ASN A 297 -4.52 -4.54 25.86
N THR A 298 -4.98 -3.30 25.81
CA THR A 298 -5.44 -2.69 24.57
C THR A 298 -4.23 -2.46 23.63
N PRO A 299 -4.30 -2.86 22.37
CA PRO A 299 -3.21 -2.63 21.42
C PRO A 299 -3.02 -1.15 21.12
N ASP A 300 -1.79 -0.69 21.24
CA ASP A 300 -1.41 0.69 20.90
C ASP A 300 -0.89 0.81 19.47
N ILE A 301 -0.15 -0.21 19.01
CA ILE A 301 0.43 -0.31 17.67
C ILE A 301 0.52 -1.76 17.24
N ALA A 302 0.72 -2.00 15.95
CA ALA A 302 0.93 -3.31 15.36
C ALA A 302 2.39 -3.47 14.89
N LEU A 303 3.07 -4.54 15.31
CA LEU A 303 4.40 -4.93 14.83
C LEU A 303 4.25 -5.80 13.58
N ILE A 304 4.96 -5.45 12.51
CA ILE A 304 4.94 -6.16 11.24
C ILE A 304 5.97 -7.28 11.22
N LEU A 305 5.54 -8.48 10.84
CA LEU A 305 6.34 -9.69 10.71
C LEU A 305 6.39 -10.11 9.24
N GLU A 306 7.54 -9.99 8.60
CA GLU A 306 7.77 -10.49 7.25
C GLU A 306 8.46 -11.86 7.32
N LYS A 307 7.81 -12.91 6.76
CA LYS A 307 8.42 -14.25 6.66
C LYS A 307 9.54 -14.22 5.61
N ARG A 308 10.72 -14.67 5.98
CA ARG A 308 11.90 -14.70 5.13
C ARG A 308 12.26 -16.12 4.72
N LYS A 309 13.02 -16.26 3.63
CA LYS A 309 13.68 -17.52 3.27
C LYS A 309 14.57 -17.94 4.44
N GLY A 310 14.49 -19.16 4.90
CA GLY A 310 15.29 -19.64 6.06
C GLY A 310 14.46 -19.77 7.36
N ASN A 311 13.14 -19.83 7.24
CA ASN A 311 12.23 -20.19 8.32
C ASN A 311 12.30 -19.25 9.55
N HIS A 312 12.30 -17.95 9.32
CA HIS A 312 12.25 -16.93 10.35
C HIS A 312 11.39 -15.73 9.92
N TYR A 313 10.91 -14.98 10.89
CA TYR A 313 10.27 -13.69 10.69
C TYR A 313 11.26 -12.56 10.98
N GLN A 314 11.24 -11.54 10.14
CA GLN A 314 11.89 -10.27 10.38
C GLN A 314 10.85 -9.23 10.76
N ALA A 315 11.10 -8.47 11.85
CA ALA A 315 10.25 -7.37 12.27
C ALA A 315 11.03 -6.07 12.18
N LYS A 316 10.61 -5.16 11.27
CA LYS A 316 11.33 -3.91 10.98
C LYS A 316 10.53 -2.66 11.32
N THR A 317 9.21 -2.72 11.32
CA THR A 317 8.35 -1.53 11.43
C THR A 317 7.12 -1.80 12.30
N CYS A 318 6.55 -0.71 12.80
CA CYS A 318 5.28 -0.70 13.49
C CYS A 318 4.29 0.18 12.73
N LEU A 319 3.02 -0.19 12.76
CA LEU A 319 1.91 0.58 12.22
C LEU A 319 1.02 1.11 13.35
N THR A 320 0.41 2.27 13.15
CA THR A 320 -0.70 2.70 13.98
C THR A 320 -1.89 1.74 13.80
N MET A 321 -2.83 1.73 14.74
CA MET A 321 -4.00 0.87 14.64
C MET A 321 -4.85 1.18 13.40
N GLU A 322 -4.96 2.46 13.03
CA GLU A 322 -5.63 2.91 11.81
C GLU A 322 -4.97 2.32 10.55
N MET A 323 -3.65 2.47 10.40
CA MET A 323 -2.89 1.90 9.28
C MET A 323 -3.03 0.38 9.23
N ALA A 324 -2.91 -0.28 10.38
CA ALA A 324 -3.03 -1.72 10.51
C ALA A 324 -4.40 -2.22 10.05
N TYR A 325 -5.48 -1.53 10.43
CA TYR A 325 -6.82 -1.88 9.99
C TYR A 325 -7.00 -1.71 8.48
N MET A 326 -6.54 -0.57 7.94
CA MET A 326 -6.64 -0.30 6.50
C MET A 326 -5.90 -1.34 5.65
N ASP A 327 -4.70 -1.72 6.06
CA ASP A 327 -3.89 -2.72 5.34
C ASP A 327 -4.47 -4.15 5.46
N ALA A 328 -4.98 -4.52 6.64
CA ALA A 328 -5.64 -5.80 6.84
C ALA A 328 -6.93 -5.92 6.02
N ARG A 329 -7.72 -4.81 5.95
CA ARG A 329 -9.00 -4.81 5.24
C ARG A 329 -8.84 -5.04 3.72
N ILE A 330 -7.68 -4.78 3.15
CA ILE A 330 -7.40 -5.09 1.74
C ILE A 330 -7.64 -6.58 1.46
N ILE A 331 -7.20 -7.46 2.36
CA ILE A 331 -7.37 -8.91 2.21
C ILE A 331 -8.77 -9.36 2.60
N ALA A 332 -9.19 -8.98 3.81
CA ALA A 332 -10.48 -9.36 4.38
C ALA A 332 -10.87 -8.42 5.51
N LYS A 333 -12.17 -8.37 5.85
CA LYS A 333 -12.62 -7.69 7.06
C LYS A 333 -11.92 -8.32 8.28
N PRO A 334 -11.17 -7.54 9.06
CA PRO A 334 -10.57 -8.07 10.28
C PRO A 334 -11.65 -8.45 11.30
N GLU A 335 -11.62 -9.70 11.76
CA GLU A 335 -12.55 -10.23 12.77
C GLU A 335 -11.86 -10.47 14.11
N SER A 336 -10.66 -9.92 14.29
CA SER A 336 -9.92 -10.07 15.54
C SER A 336 -10.41 -9.05 16.57
N ASN A 337 -10.58 -9.49 17.80
CA ASN A 337 -11.07 -8.66 18.90
C ASN A 337 -10.19 -7.43 19.21
N TRP A 338 -8.93 -7.42 18.75
CA TRP A 338 -8.02 -6.31 18.99
C TRP A 338 -7.95 -5.29 17.82
N LEU A 339 -8.41 -5.67 16.62
CA LEU A 339 -8.42 -4.80 15.45
C LEU A 339 -9.86 -4.64 14.93
N CYS A 340 -10.57 -3.72 15.55
CA CYS A 340 -11.95 -3.40 15.22
C CYS A 340 -12.05 -1.89 14.94
N ALA A 341 -12.67 -1.49 13.83
CA ALA A 341 -12.76 -0.09 13.43
C ALA A 341 -13.46 0.79 14.48
N ASP A 342 -14.44 0.23 15.17
CA ASP A 342 -15.20 0.93 16.22
C ASP A 342 -14.35 1.29 17.45
N ASN A 343 -13.19 0.64 17.60
CA ASN A 343 -12.26 0.89 18.70
C ASN A 343 -11.04 1.75 18.30
N ILE A 344 -11.03 2.26 17.07
CA ILE A 344 -9.91 3.05 16.53
C ILE A 344 -10.35 4.49 16.38
N THR A 345 -9.73 5.37 17.16
CA THR A 345 -9.97 6.83 17.07
C THR A 345 -9.02 7.41 16.02
N GLU A 346 -9.57 8.18 15.08
CA GLU A 346 -8.77 8.87 14.07
C GLU A 346 -7.85 9.90 14.72
N VAL A 347 -6.54 9.79 14.48
CA VAL A 347 -5.58 10.79 14.93
C VAL A 347 -5.68 11.99 13.98
N LYS A 348 -6.36 13.05 14.41
CA LYS A 348 -6.37 14.32 13.67
C LYS A 348 -4.93 14.82 13.54
N LYS A 349 -4.46 14.89 12.30
CA LYS A 349 -3.14 15.45 11.94
C LYS A 349 -3.14 16.96 12.07
#